data_b0128eb32448a53b1334e722d56612fd
#
_entry.id   b0128eb32448a53b1334e722d56612fd
#
_cell.length_a   1.000
_cell.length_b   1.000
_cell.length_c   1.000
_cell.angle_alpha   90.00
_cell.angle_beta   90.00
_cell.angle_gamma   90.00
#
_symmetry.space_group_name_H-M   'P 1'
#
loop_
_entity.id
_entity.type
_entity.pdbx_description
1 polymer ?
#
loop_
_entity_poly.entity_id
_entity_poly.type
_entity_poly.pdbx_seq_one_letter_code
_entity_poly.pdbx_strand_id
1 'polypeptide(L)'
;MNTQLAMISHLVKSYADWWGVDVQVSGENGWTLEATGVQGLERLLFPRNDAMLVPNAVQMMRVWVGGVECDLPYPGTAVENDFCREDLLTFLCGQLWRAEELESKNLTAASHADDSVFLGERFQFFDKPIVDLWMRFLLETLHGRLLQSPQGFAGNSPKFWMTYDVDCLRKWKTRSVVKHLLHLPLDLAHGKTASWWKLTREAWCARDPKHDPWYTIPQMLAQHVPKQSTIFFLGHARDHLAFRYDVQREEYATLLKSVVAQGRQLGLHGSPLHANDAQALNKEKTSLENITATKVRGHRQHYLRIVPGETFRLLDSMGIEFDSTLGFNHRVGFRTGSCIPIAWWDLQNGRALKMLEIPLLVGDWTLHNPEHFLAKDSHAKICQIAAWTRLAGGILTLDFHELYFAQEYFGHAEFHDEMLATLAAQGFAAWCPETRHE
;
A
#
# COMPACT_ATOMS: atom_id res chain seq x y z
N MET A 1 29.62 -4.80 12.23
CA MET A 1 28.38 -5.14 12.96
C MET A 1 27.76 -6.32 12.23
N ASN A 2 27.33 -7.37 12.92
CA ASN A 2 26.70 -8.52 12.27
C ASN A 2 25.44 -8.01 11.50
N THR A 3 25.29 -8.37 10.21
CA THR A 3 24.20 -7.92 9.34
C THR A 3 22.81 -8.17 9.96
N GLN A 4 22.68 -9.27 10.66
CA GLN A 4 21.43 -9.66 11.32
C GLN A 4 21.14 -8.79 12.55
N LEU A 5 22.14 -8.47 13.37
CA LEU A 5 21.97 -7.51 14.46
C LEU A 5 21.56 -6.12 13.92
N ALA A 6 22.12 -5.70 12.78
CA ALA A 6 21.73 -4.46 12.15
C ALA A 6 20.27 -4.48 11.67
N MET A 7 19.81 -5.59 11.12
CA MET A 7 18.42 -5.78 10.67
C MET A 7 17.45 -5.75 11.86
N ILE A 8 17.72 -6.50 12.92
CA ILE A 8 16.90 -6.51 14.15
C ILE A 8 16.89 -5.11 14.79
N SER A 9 18.05 -4.47 14.88
CA SER A 9 18.16 -3.10 15.42
C SER A 9 17.33 -2.11 14.59
N HIS A 10 17.32 -2.25 13.28
CA HIS A 10 16.51 -1.41 12.40
C HIS A 10 15.01 -1.62 12.64
N LEU A 11 14.54 -2.88 12.74
CA LEU A 11 13.15 -3.18 13.09
C LEU A 11 12.77 -2.51 14.40
N VAL A 12 13.46 -2.88 15.48
CA VAL A 12 13.10 -2.42 16.84
C VAL A 12 13.15 -0.90 16.95
N LYS A 13 14.20 -0.28 16.42
CA LYS A 13 14.37 1.17 16.45
C LYS A 13 13.26 1.89 15.66
N SER A 14 12.88 1.40 14.48
CA SER A 14 11.81 2.00 13.70
C SER A 14 10.50 2.03 14.48
N TYR A 15 10.16 0.97 15.19
CA TYR A 15 8.96 0.92 16.03
C TYR A 15 9.11 1.75 17.31
N ALA A 16 10.27 1.74 17.96
CA ALA A 16 10.53 2.56 19.12
C ALA A 16 10.41 4.05 18.79
N ASP A 17 11.02 4.49 17.69
CA ASP A 17 10.92 5.87 17.19
C ASP A 17 9.46 6.23 16.85
N TRP A 18 8.70 5.32 16.21
CA TRP A 18 7.29 5.52 15.88
C TRP A 18 6.43 5.75 17.12
N TRP A 19 6.69 4.99 18.19
CA TRP A 19 5.95 5.08 19.45
C TRP A 19 6.54 6.07 20.45
N GLY A 20 7.67 6.68 20.16
CA GLY A 20 8.32 7.66 21.03
C GLY A 20 8.87 7.07 22.32
N VAL A 21 9.47 5.88 22.21
CA VAL A 21 10.08 5.17 23.34
C VAL A 21 11.52 4.80 23.02
N ASP A 22 12.35 4.69 24.06
CA ASP A 22 13.76 4.33 23.92
C ASP A 22 13.97 2.84 24.17
N VAL A 23 14.60 2.15 23.21
CA VAL A 23 14.98 0.75 23.32
C VAL A 23 16.37 0.55 22.74
N GLN A 24 17.24 -0.14 23.48
CA GLN A 24 18.54 -0.58 23.00
C GLN A 24 18.46 -2.05 22.56
N VAL A 25 19.17 -2.37 21.48
CA VAL A 25 19.28 -3.73 20.96
C VAL A 25 20.73 -4.16 20.97
N SER A 26 20.99 -5.30 21.58
CA SER A 26 22.32 -5.93 21.59
C SER A 26 22.21 -7.44 21.37
N GLY A 27 23.30 -8.11 21.02
CA GLY A 27 23.32 -9.56 20.92
C GLY A 27 24.53 -10.11 20.17
N GLU A 28 25.06 -11.23 20.69
CA GLU A 28 26.04 -12.06 20.00
C GLU A 28 25.48 -13.47 19.72
N ASN A 29 24.91 -14.10 20.76
CA ASN A 29 24.32 -15.45 20.72
C ASN A 29 22.78 -15.44 20.86
N GLY A 30 22.16 -14.26 20.86
CA GLY A 30 20.72 -14.03 20.98
C GLY A 30 20.46 -12.53 20.93
N TRP A 31 19.18 -12.13 20.93
CA TRP A 31 18.79 -10.73 20.89
C TRP A 31 18.37 -10.26 22.26
N THR A 32 18.90 -9.14 22.69
CA THR A 32 18.54 -8.48 23.94
C THR A 32 17.89 -7.13 23.61
N LEU A 33 16.66 -6.92 24.09
CA LEU A 33 15.98 -5.63 24.09
C LEU A 33 16.01 -5.05 25.50
N GLU A 34 16.49 -3.83 25.66
CA GLU A 34 16.57 -3.14 26.94
C GLU A 34 15.89 -1.78 26.85
N ALA A 35 14.96 -1.50 27.77
CA ALA A 35 14.37 -0.18 27.93
C ALA A 35 15.17 0.66 28.92
N THR A 36 15.41 1.91 28.59
CA THR A 36 16.14 2.84 29.47
C THR A 36 15.18 3.71 30.26
N GLY A 37 15.38 3.81 31.59
CA GLY A 37 14.73 4.79 32.46
C GLY A 37 13.29 4.50 32.87
N VAL A 38 12.83 3.25 32.87
CA VAL A 38 11.44 2.88 33.18
C VAL A 38 11.30 1.91 34.35
N GLN A 39 10.16 1.99 35.05
CA GLN A 39 9.70 0.97 36.01
C GLN A 39 9.00 -0.16 35.25
N GLY A 40 9.74 -1.07 34.65
CA GLY A 40 9.19 -2.21 33.90
C GLY A 40 10.15 -3.38 33.84
N LEU A 41 9.93 -4.31 32.92
CA LEU A 41 10.90 -5.32 32.58
C LEU A 41 12.11 -4.62 31.94
N GLU A 42 13.23 -4.63 32.64
CA GLU A 42 14.43 -3.95 32.14
C GLU A 42 14.95 -4.58 30.84
N ARG A 43 14.62 -5.85 30.59
CA ARG A 43 15.20 -6.61 29.49
C ARG A 43 14.35 -7.80 29.00
N LEU A 44 14.30 -7.99 27.68
CA LEU A 44 13.79 -9.20 27.02
C LEU A 44 14.93 -9.89 26.26
N LEU A 45 15.00 -11.20 26.35
CA LEU A 45 16.02 -12.05 25.72
C LEU A 45 15.37 -13.02 24.75
N PHE A 46 15.84 -13.05 23.51
CA PHE A 46 15.40 -14.00 22.48
C PHE A 46 16.59 -14.83 21.99
N PRO A 47 16.44 -16.15 21.77
CA PRO A 47 17.46 -16.95 21.10
C PRO A 47 17.68 -16.44 19.67
N ARG A 48 18.85 -16.69 19.14
CA ARG A 48 19.15 -16.43 17.74
C ARG A 48 18.89 -17.68 16.92
N ASN A 49 18.07 -17.57 15.87
CA ASN A 49 17.81 -18.67 14.95
C ASN A 49 17.51 -18.13 13.54
N ASP A 50 18.50 -18.15 12.68
CA ASP A 50 18.42 -17.62 11.32
C ASP A 50 17.31 -18.30 10.47
N ALA A 51 16.95 -19.55 10.79
CA ALA A 51 15.85 -20.26 10.13
C ALA A 51 14.46 -19.67 10.45
N MET A 52 14.34 -18.80 11.47
CA MET A 52 13.07 -18.13 11.79
C MET A 52 12.70 -17.01 10.82
N LEU A 53 13.56 -16.63 9.89
CA LEU A 53 13.22 -15.68 8.84
C LEU A 53 12.05 -16.21 7.99
N VAL A 54 12.09 -17.52 7.66
CA VAL A 54 10.97 -18.25 7.01
C VAL A 54 10.76 -19.57 7.77
N PRO A 55 10.00 -19.58 8.87
CA PRO A 55 9.84 -20.78 9.70
C PRO A 55 8.98 -21.83 9.01
N ASN A 56 9.27 -23.11 9.28
CA ASN A 56 8.50 -24.24 8.77
C ASN A 56 7.12 -24.40 9.43
N ALA A 57 6.98 -23.91 10.66
CA ALA A 57 5.75 -24.02 11.45
C ALA A 57 5.45 -22.72 12.21
N VAL A 58 4.18 -22.43 12.36
CA VAL A 58 3.65 -21.29 13.11
C VAL A 58 2.49 -21.79 13.95
N GLN A 59 2.39 -21.33 15.20
CA GLN A 59 1.27 -21.54 16.09
C GLN A 59 0.67 -20.20 16.50
N MET A 60 -0.55 -20.22 17.05
CA MET A 60 -1.16 -19.00 17.59
C MET A 60 -0.84 -18.88 19.08
N MET A 61 -0.35 -17.70 19.47
CA MET A 61 -0.12 -17.33 20.88
C MET A 61 -1.06 -16.19 21.27
N ARG A 62 -1.65 -16.30 22.44
CA ARG A 62 -2.55 -15.30 22.99
C ARG A 62 -1.76 -14.25 23.78
N VAL A 63 -1.92 -13.00 23.42
CA VAL A 63 -1.25 -11.84 24.05
C VAL A 63 -2.22 -10.67 24.20
N TRP A 64 -1.90 -9.70 25.05
CA TRP A 64 -2.67 -8.48 25.23
C TRP A 64 -1.91 -7.30 24.60
N VAL A 65 -2.53 -6.66 23.62
CA VAL A 65 -1.96 -5.52 22.89
C VAL A 65 -2.87 -4.31 23.05
N GLY A 66 -2.37 -3.20 23.58
CA GLY A 66 -3.17 -2.00 23.80
C GLY A 66 -4.41 -2.23 24.67
N GLY A 67 -4.37 -3.24 25.57
CA GLY A 67 -5.51 -3.66 26.40
C GLY A 67 -6.53 -4.56 25.68
N VAL A 68 -6.26 -5.03 24.48
CA VAL A 68 -7.10 -5.94 23.69
C VAL A 68 -6.46 -7.32 23.60
N GLU A 69 -7.22 -8.38 23.85
CA GLU A 69 -6.76 -9.76 23.69
C GLU A 69 -6.63 -10.11 22.21
N CYS A 70 -5.46 -10.61 21.81
CA CYS A 70 -5.11 -10.94 20.43
C CYS A 70 -4.48 -12.32 20.33
N ASP A 71 -4.95 -13.14 19.39
CA ASP A 71 -4.23 -14.34 18.97
C ASP A 71 -3.30 -13.99 17.81
N LEU A 72 -1.98 -14.08 18.04
CA LEU A 72 -0.96 -13.71 17.06
C LEU A 72 -0.12 -14.94 16.65
N PRO A 73 0.32 -15.02 15.39
CA PRO A 73 1.21 -16.09 14.94
C PRO A 73 2.58 -15.99 15.63
N TYR A 74 3.07 -17.14 16.08
CA TYR A 74 4.34 -17.29 16.77
C TYR A 74 5.13 -18.43 16.09
N PRO A 75 6.43 -18.25 15.78
CA PRO A 75 7.24 -19.29 15.17
C PRO A 75 7.50 -20.46 16.12
N GLY A 76 7.46 -21.69 15.60
CA GLY A 76 7.72 -22.89 16.38
C GLY A 76 6.55 -23.34 17.28
N THR A 77 6.86 -23.96 18.41
CA THR A 77 5.88 -24.46 19.38
C THR A 77 5.62 -23.41 20.46
N ALA A 78 4.43 -22.82 20.43
CA ALA A 78 4.02 -21.88 21.46
C ALA A 78 3.87 -22.59 22.82
N VAL A 79 4.44 -21.96 23.85
CA VAL A 79 4.20 -22.32 25.24
C VAL A 79 3.53 -21.12 25.89
N GLU A 80 2.46 -21.36 26.64
CA GLU A 80 1.70 -20.29 27.27
C GLU A 80 2.64 -19.37 28.08
N ASN A 81 2.56 -18.07 27.80
CA ASN A 81 3.37 -17.01 28.44
C ASN A 81 4.91 -17.03 28.20
N ASP A 82 5.42 -17.85 27.27
CA ASP A 82 6.84 -17.86 26.94
C ASP A 82 7.11 -17.45 25.49
N PHE A 83 6.86 -16.15 25.18
CA PHE A 83 7.10 -15.56 23.85
C PHE A 83 8.60 -15.31 23.56
N CYS A 84 9.48 -15.50 24.54
CA CYS A 84 10.94 -15.38 24.36
C CYS A 84 11.62 -16.71 24.02
N ARG A 85 10.87 -17.80 23.88
CA ARG A 85 11.43 -19.13 23.63
C ARG A 85 12.04 -19.29 22.24
N GLU A 86 11.46 -18.64 21.24
CA GLU A 86 11.91 -18.71 19.85
C GLU A 86 12.42 -17.35 19.37
N ASP A 87 13.11 -17.32 18.25
CA ASP A 87 13.61 -16.07 17.66
C ASP A 87 12.46 -15.29 16.95
N LEU A 88 11.56 -14.75 17.76
CA LEU A 88 10.44 -13.96 17.31
C LEU A 88 10.85 -12.76 16.46
N LEU A 89 11.95 -12.09 16.82
CA LEU A 89 12.39 -10.88 16.10
C LEU A 89 12.83 -11.19 14.68
N THR A 90 13.56 -12.27 14.46
CA THR A 90 13.91 -12.72 13.10
C THR A 90 12.67 -13.11 12.30
N PHE A 91 11.69 -13.78 12.93
CA PHE A 91 10.40 -14.06 12.28
C PHE A 91 9.68 -12.79 11.83
N LEU A 92 9.58 -11.77 12.70
CA LEU A 92 8.94 -10.49 12.36
C LEU A 92 9.68 -9.78 11.21
N CYS A 93 11.00 -9.82 11.19
CA CYS A 93 11.80 -9.33 10.07
C CYS A 93 11.44 -10.04 8.76
N GLY A 94 11.31 -11.38 8.80
CA GLY A 94 10.92 -12.18 7.64
C GLY A 94 9.56 -11.79 7.08
N GLN A 95 8.58 -11.56 7.94
CA GLN A 95 7.25 -11.15 7.54
C GLN A 95 7.24 -9.72 6.95
N LEU A 96 7.87 -8.76 7.65
CA LEU A 96 7.87 -7.35 7.25
C LEU A 96 8.56 -7.14 5.90
N TRP A 97 9.72 -7.74 5.68
CA TRP A 97 10.51 -7.57 4.44
C TRP A 97 10.31 -8.69 3.43
N ARG A 98 9.24 -9.46 3.59
CA ARG A 98 8.78 -10.46 2.61
C ARG A 98 9.87 -11.45 2.21
N ALA A 99 10.56 -12.03 3.20
CA ALA A 99 11.63 -12.99 2.96
C ALA A 99 11.17 -14.19 2.12
N GLU A 100 9.95 -14.68 2.35
CA GLU A 100 9.34 -15.77 1.56
C GLU A 100 9.22 -15.42 0.07
N GLU A 101 8.88 -14.17 -0.25
CA GLU A 101 8.80 -13.71 -1.64
C GLU A 101 10.19 -13.66 -2.28
N LEU A 102 11.21 -13.22 -1.52
CA LEU A 102 12.58 -13.12 -2.01
C LEU A 102 13.24 -14.51 -2.23
N GLU A 103 12.83 -15.51 -1.47
CA GLU A 103 13.27 -16.91 -1.65
C GLU A 103 12.55 -17.60 -2.81
N SER A 104 11.41 -17.10 -3.23
CA SER A 104 10.63 -17.67 -4.33
C SER A 104 11.33 -17.46 -5.67
N LYS A 105 11.81 -18.56 -6.29
CA LYS A 105 12.48 -18.53 -7.61
C LYS A 105 11.55 -18.11 -8.77
N ASN A 106 10.25 -17.99 -8.53
CA ASN A 106 9.23 -17.73 -9.56
C ASN A 106 8.78 -16.26 -9.61
N LEU A 107 9.32 -15.39 -8.75
CA LEU A 107 9.01 -13.97 -8.78
C LEU A 107 9.75 -13.27 -9.91
N THR A 108 9.00 -12.84 -10.89
CA THR A 108 9.44 -11.88 -11.89
C THR A 108 8.58 -10.62 -11.79
N ALA A 109 9.08 -9.47 -12.21
CA ALA A 109 8.28 -8.24 -12.29
C ALA A 109 7.01 -8.38 -13.16
N ALA A 110 6.91 -9.45 -13.95
CA ALA A 110 5.74 -9.77 -14.77
C ALA A 110 4.72 -10.70 -14.10
N SER A 111 5.06 -11.32 -12.97
CA SER A 111 4.20 -12.27 -12.25
C SER A 111 3.79 -11.72 -10.88
N HIS A 112 2.55 -11.99 -10.49
CA HIS A 112 2.14 -11.85 -9.09
C HIS A 112 2.66 -13.04 -8.30
N ALA A 113 3.07 -12.83 -7.05
CA ALA A 113 3.32 -13.93 -6.15
C ALA A 113 2.03 -14.74 -5.95
N ASP A 114 2.12 -16.05 -6.01
CA ASP A 114 1.02 -16.92 -5.59
C ASP A 114 0.98 -16.91 -4.05
N ASP A 115 0.01 -16.19 -3.49
CA ASP A 115 -0.11 -16.01 -2.04
C ASP A 115 -0.38 -17.32 -1.30
N SER A 116 -0.83 -18.38 -2.01
CA SER A 116 -1.14 -19.68 -1.39
C SER A 116 0.09 -20.35 -0.76
N VAL A 117 1.29 -20.02 -1.21
CA VAL A 117 2.54 -20.58 -0.68
C VAL A 117 3.03 -19.86 0.58
N PHE A 118 2.52 -18.68 0.88
CA PHE A 118 3.00 -17.88 2.01
C PHE A 118 2.38 -18.31 3.35
N LEU A 119 3.16 -18.14 4.42
CA LEU A 119 2.72 -18.46 5.78
C LEU A 119 1.42 -17.73 6.15
N GLY A 120 1.30 -16.46 5.77
CA GLY A 120 0.11 -15.66 6.07
C GLY A 120 -1.18 -16.23 5.49
N GLU A 121 -1.15 -16.82 4.30
CA GLU A 121 -2.31 -17.53 3.73
C GLU A 121 -2.50 -18.90 4.36
N ARG A 122 -1.44 -19.67 4.54
CA ARG A 122 -1.50 -21.00 5.15
C ARG A 122 -2.04 -20.97 6.58
N PHE A 123 -1.73 -19.93 7.35
CA PHE A 123 -2.13 -19.77 8.75
C PHE A 123 -3.15 -18.64 8.97
N GLN A 124 -3.71 -18.09 7.89
CA GLN A 124 -4.83 -17.14 7.90
C GLN A 124 -4.60 -15.90 8.77
N PHE A 125 -3.43 -15.26 8.67
CA PHE A 125 -3.13 -14.07 9.46
C PHE A 125 -2.93 -12.77 8.65
N PHE A 126 -3.15 -12.78 7.34
CA PHE A 126 -3.05 -11.58 6.51
C PHE A 126 -4.13 -10.52 6.77
N ASP A 127 -5.14 -10.85 7.56
CA ASP A 127 -6.17 -9.92 8.02
C ASP A 127 -5.74 -9.05 9.20
N LYS A 128 -4.54 -9.30 9.76
CA LYS A 128 -3.99 -8.62 10.95
C LYS A 128 -2.61 -8.04 10.70
N PRO A 129 -2.28 -6.86 11.27
CA PRO A 129 -0.93 -6.29 11.22
C PRO A 129 -0.02 -6.96 12.27
N ILE A 130 0.33 -8.21 12.05
CA ILE A 130 0.97 -9.06 13.05
C ILE A 130 2.31 -8.53 13.54
N VAL A 131 3.09 -7.90 12.65
CA VAL A 131 4.39 -7.32 13.01
C VAL A 131 4.19 -6.14 13.96
N ASP A 132 3.25 -5.25 13.64
CA ASP A 132 2.95 -4.08 14.47
C ASP A 132 2.41 -4.48 15.83
N LEU A 133 1.51 -5.48 15.87
CA LEU A 133 0.90 -5.94 17.11
C LEU A 133 1.94 -6.60 18.02
N TRP A 134 2.83 -7.45 17.48
CA TRP A 134 3.93 -8.03 18.24
C TRP A 134 4.89 -6.96 18.74
N MET A 135 5.30 -6.04 17.88
CA MET A 135 6.23 -4.97 18.27
C MET A 135 5.62 -4.06 19.34
N ARG A 136 4.34 -3.71 19.23
CA ARG A 136 3.63 -2.95 20.25
C ARG A 136 3.58 -3.72 21.57
N PHE A 137 3.22 -5.00 21.55
CA PHE A 137 3.23 -5.87 22.74
C PHE A 137 4.61 -5.91 23.43
N LEU A 138 5.69 -6.10 22.66
CA LEU A 138 7.04 -6.14 23.20
C LEU A 138 7.44 -4.80 23.83
N LEU A 139 7.13 -3.68 23.18
CA LEU A 139 7.41 -2.35 23.71
C LEU A 139 6.57 -2.04 24.97
N GLU A 140 5.28 -2.40 24.99
CA GLU A 140 4.40 -2.25 26.16
C GLU A 140 4.91 -3.09 27.33
N THR A 141 5.37 -4.32 27.05
CA THR A 141 5.96 -5.23 28.08
C THR A 141 7.25 -4.66 28.66
N LEU A 142 8.18 -4.19 27.80
CA LEU A 142 9.43 -3.58 28.24
C LEU A 142 9.20 -2.34 29.09
N HIS A 143 8.29 -1.47 28.68
CA HIS A 143 8.02 -0.20 29.37
C HIS A 143 7.04 -0.33 30.55
N GLY A 144 6.40 -1.50 30.75
CA GLY A 144 5.45 -1.74 31.83
C GLY A 144 4.21 -0.84 31.75
N ARG A 145 3.87 -0.32 30.58
CA ARG A 145 2.73 0.57 30.37
C ARG A 145 2.15 0.46 28.97
N LEU A 146 0.86 0.75 28.82
CA LEU A 146 0.22 0.83 27.51
C LEU A 146 0.73 2.07 26.72
N LEU A 147 1.03 1.87 25.45
CA LEU A 147 1.39 2.94 24.52
C LEU A 147 0.12 3.62 24.03
N GLN A 148 0.01 4.94 24.25
CA GLN A 148 -1.21 5.70 24.00
C GLN A 148 -1.37 6.10 22.53
N SER A 149 -0.31 6.66 21.95
CA SER A 149 -0.35 7.22 20.61
C SER A 149 1.05 7.25 20.00
N PRO A 150 1.20 6.95 18.68
CA PRO A 150 2.44 7.16 17.96
C PRO A 150 2.87 8.63 17.94
N GLN A 151 4.18 8.86 17.83
CA GLN A 151 4.71 10.19 17.61
C GLN A 151 4.18 10.80 16.30
N GLY A 152 3.92 12.09 16.30
CA GLY A 152 3.42 12.80 15.12
C GLY A 152 1.91 12.64 14.85
N PHE A 153 1.18 11.85 15.63
CA PHE A 153 -0.28 11.80 15.55
C PHE A 153 -0.88 12.86 16.47
N ALA A 154 -1.10 14.07 15.94
CA ALA A 154 -1.73 15.15 16.69
C ALA A 154 -3.08 14.69 17.24
N GLY A 155 -3.31 14.87 18.55
CA GLY A 155 -4.58 14.60 19.21
C GLY A 155 -4.97 13.12 19.33
N ASN A 156 -4.02 12.18 19.27
CA ASN A 156 -4.27 10.73 19.37
C ASN A 156 -5.24 10.16 18.31
N SER A 157 -5.52 10.91 17.25
CA SER A 157 -6.43 10.47 16.20
C SER A 157 -5.75 9.46 15.27
N PRO A 158 -6.34 8.27 15.03
CA PRO A 158 -5.85 7.35 14.01
C PRO A 158 -5.85 8.01 12.64
N LYS A 159 -4.95 7.60 11.76
CA LYS A 159 -4.75 8.24 10.45
C LYS A 159 -5.21 7.33 9.33
N PHE A 160 -5.75 7.95 8.27
CA PHE A 160 -5.93 7.30 6.98
C PHE A 160 -5.26 8.11 5.87
N TRP A 161 -4.77 7.41 4.86
CA TRP A 161 -4.19 8.01 3.67
C TRP A 161 -4.98 7.56 2.44
N MET A 162 -5.60 8.54 1.79
CA MET A 162 -6.30 8.31 0.53
C MET A 162 -5.34 8.47 -0.63
N THR A 163 -5.33 7.48 -1.49
CA THR A 163 -4.57 7.49 -2.74
C THR A 163 -5.50 7.22 -3.91
N TYR A 164 -5.10 7.67 -5.10
CA TYR A 164 -5.87 7.48 -6.32
C TYR A 164 -4.93 7.10 -7.45
N ASP A 165 -5.15 5.94 -8.04
CA ASP A 165 -4.42 5.47 -9.20
C ASP A 165 -5.15 5.89 -10.47
N VAL A 166 -4.42 6.55 -11.39
CA VAL A 166 -4.99 7.06 -12.66
C VAL A 166 -4.53 6.17 -13.80
N ASP A 167 -5.39 5.24 -14.18
CA ASP A 167 -5.11 4.23 -15.20
C ASP A 167 -5.59 4.64 -16.58
N CYS A 168 -6.74 5.31 -16.66
CA CYS A 168 -7.42 5.52 -17.92
C CYS A 168 -8.18 6.85 -17.97
N LEU A 169 -7.64 7.83 -18.67
CA LEU A 169 -8.26 9.15 -18.81
C LEU A 169 -9.32 9.24 -19.92
N ARG A 170 -9.51 8.18 -20.71
CA ARG A 170 -10.48 8.17 -21.82
C ARG A 170 -10.99 6.77 -22.13
N LYS A 171 -12.32 6.64 -22.24
CA LYS A 171 -13.02 5.48 -22.76
C LYS A 171 -12.89 5.40 -24.29
N TRP A 172 -13.09 6.51 -24.96
CA TRP A 172 -13.14 6.59 -26.41
C TRP A 172 -11.80 6.98 -27.02
N LYS A 173 -10.92 5.98 -27.16
CA LYS A 173 -9.68 6.09 -27.92
C LYS A 173 -9.92 5.63 -29.36
N THR A 174 -9.06 5.98 -30.29
CA THR A 174 -9.17 5.58 -31.70
C THR A 174 -9.46 4.08 -31.84
N ARG A 175 -8.73 3.24 -31.09
CA ARG A 175 -8.94 1.78 -31.11
C ARG A 175 -10.33 1.38 -30.58
N SER A 176 -10.85 2.04 -29.57
CA SER A 176 -12.18 1.79 -29.02
C SER A 176 -13.26 2.17 -30.01
N VAL A 177 -13.12 3.31 -30.70
CA VAL A 177 -14.04 3.74 -31.76
C VAL A 177 -14.04 2.76 -32.93
N VAL A 178 -12.86 2.35 -33.41
CA VAL A 178 -12.74 1.37 -34.49
C VAL A 178 -13.39 0.03 -34.08
N LYS A 179 -13.12 -0.46 -32.87
CA LYS A 179 -13.74 -1.67 -32.35
C LYS A 179 -15.27 -1.55 -32.32
N HIS A 180 -15.80 -0.42 -31.83
CA HIS A 180 -17.24 -0.16 -31.78
C HIS A 180 -17.86 -0.20 -33.17
N LEU A 181 -17.23 0.44 -34.17
CA LEU A 181 -17.71 0.44 -35.55
C LEU A 181 -17.67 -0.97 -36.17
N LEU A 182 -16.63 -1.76 -35.90
CA LEU A 182 -16.53 -3.13 -36.39
C LEU A 182 -17.57 -4.09 -35.78
N HIS A 183 -18.13 -3.78 -34.61
CA HIS A 183 -19.19 -4.56 -33.96
C HIS A 183 -20.59 -4.26 -34.52
N LEU A 184 -20.75 -3.20 -35.33
CA LEU A 184 -22.06 -2.80 -35.89
C LEU A 184 -22.84 -3.98 -36.51
N PRO A 185 -22.31 -4.82 -37.39
CA PRO A 185 -23.07 -5.92 -38.00
C PRO A 185 -23.62 -6.92 -36.96
N LEU A 186 -22.83 -7.22 -35.93
CA LEU A 186 -23.24 -8.10 -34.84
C LEU A 186 -24.33 -7.47 -33.97
N ASP A 187 -24.19 -6.19 -33.64
CA ASP A 187 -25.18 -5.44 -32.83
C ASP A 187 -26.51 -5.31 -33.57
N LEU A 188 -26.46 -5.09 -34.88
CA LEU A 188 -27.68 -5.08 -35.74
C LEU A 188 -28.35 -6.45 -35.75
N ALA A 189 -27.57 -7.53 -35.92
CA ALA A 189 -28.10 -8.90 -35.93
C ALA A 189 -28.75 -9.28 -34.59
N HIS A 190 -28.28 -8.73 -33.47
CA HIS A 190 -28.82 -8.95 -32.12
C HIS A 190 -29.89 -7.91 -31.69
N GLY A 191 -30.33 -7.05 -32.58
CA GLY A 191 -31.36 -6.03 -32.29
C GLY A 191 -30.89 -4.91 -31.33
N LYS A 192 -29.59 -4.71 -31.13
CA LYS A 192 -28.99 -3.72 -30.20
C LYS A 192 -28.80 -2.34 -30.82
N THR A 193 -29.68 -1.94 -31.73
CA THR A 193 -29.55 -0.69 -32.49
C THR A 193 -29.58 0.57 -31.62
N ALA A 194 -30.49 0.64 -30.65
CA ALA A 194 -30.59 1.79 -29.74
C ALA A 194 -29.31 1.96 -28.86
N SER A 195 -28.78 0.86 -28.33
CA SER A 195 -27.52 0.86 -27.58
C SER A 195 -26.36 1.30 -28.45
N TRP A 196 -26.29 0.80 -29.70
CA TRP A 196 -25.24 1.18 -30.64
C TRP A 196 -25.26 2.68 -30.97
N TRP A 197 -26.44 3.26 -31.23
CA TRP A 197 -26.58 4.70 -31.47
C TRP A 197 -26.21 5.55 -30.26
N LYS A 198 -26.56 5.10 -29.05
CA LYS A 198 -26.15 5.76 -27.79
C LYS A 198 -24.63 5.82 -27.69
N LEU A 199 -23.95 4.68 -27.88
CA LEU A 199 -22.48 4.59 -27.81
C LEU A 199 -21.80 5.39 -28.94
N THR A 200 -22.38 5.42 -30.14
CA THR A 200 -21.88 6.23 -31.27
C THR A 200 -21.94 7.72 -30.93
N ARG A 201 -23.05 8.18 -30.36
CA ARG A 201 -23.19 9.57 -29.91
C ARG A 201 -22.21 9.91 -28.82
N GLU A 202 -22.04 9.03 -27.85
CA GLU A 202 -21.06 9.17 -26.76
C GLU A 202 -19.65 9.29 -27.34
N ALA A 203 -19.24 8.38 -28.23
CA ALA A 203 -17.96 8.43 -28.92
C ALA A 203 -17.74 9.72 -29.74
N TRP A 204 -18.82 10.23 -30.34
CA TRP A 204 -18.75 11.49 -31.07
C TRP A 204 -18.53 12.69 -30.13
N CYS A 205 -19.25 12.76 -29.01
CA CYS A 205 -19.10 13.81 -28.02
C CYS A 205 -17.71 13.74 -27.37
N ALA A 206 -17.19 12.56 -27.13
CA ALA A 206 -15.85 12.30 -26.55
C ALA A 206 -14.67 12.67 -27.47
N ARG A 207 -14.92 13.26 -28.65
CA ARG A 207 -13.87 13.92 -29.46
C ARG A 207 -13.22 15.06 -28.67
N ASP A 208 -14.02 15.81 -27.93
CA ASP A 208 -13.50 16.66 -26.86
C ASP A 208 -13.30 15.80 -25.61
N PRO A 209 -12.06 15.69 -25.10
CA PRO A 209 -11.75 14.88 -23.91
C PRO A 209 -12.63 15.18 -22.72
N LYS A 210 -13.05 16.43 -22.53
CA LYS A 210 -13.91 16.87 -21.42
C LYS A 210 -15.31 16.23 -21.43
N HIS A 211 -15.73 15.70 -22.58
CA HIS A 211 -17.00 15.00 -22.73
C HIS A 211 -16.84 13.47 -22.77
N ASP A 212 -15.63 12.97 -22.56
CA ASP A 212 -15.40 11.54 -22.42
C ASP A 212 -15.91 11.06 -21.05
N PRO A 213 -16.72 9.97 -20.99
CA PRO A 213 -17.29 9.47 -19.73
C PRO A 213 -16.26 9.15 -18.64
N TRP A 214 -15.03 8.85 -19.02
CA TRP A 214 -13.93 8.52 -18.09
C TRP A 214 -13.01 9.71 -17.77
N TYR A 215 -13.33 10.91 -18.23
CA TYR A 215 -12.62 12.13 -17.85
C TYR A 215 -13.18 12.66 -16.51
N THR A 216 -13.05 11.86 -15.48
CA THR A 216 -13.69 12.06 -14.17
C THR A 216 -12.87 12.92 -13.21
N ILE A 217 -11.55 13.02 -13.39
CA ILE A 217 -10.64 13.62 -12.40
C ILE A 217 -11.03 15.06 -12.02
N PRO A 218 -11.39 15.98 -12.91
CA PRO A 218 -11.76 17.33 -12.49
C PRO A 218 -12.95 17.35 -11.52
N GLN A 219 -13.98 16.52 -11.77
CA GLN A 219 -15.15 16.39 -10.91
C GLN A 219 -14.77 15.68 -9.61
N MET A 220 -14.03 14.58 -9.70
CA MET A 220 -13.53 13.81 -8.57
C MET A 220 -12.75 14.70 -7.61
N LEU A 221 -11.80 15.51 -8.10
CA LEU A 221 -11.02 16.46 -7.30
C LEU A 221 -11.87 17.52 -6.64
N ALA A 222 -12.91 17.99 -7.31
CA ALA A 222 -13.78 19.06 -6.80
C ALA A 222 -14.75 18.57 -5.71
N GLN A 223 -15.22 17.33 -5.79
CA GLN A 223 -16.36 16.84 -5.01
C GLN A 223 -15.98 15.76 -3.98
N HIS A 224 -15.01 14.89 -4.30
CA HIS A 224 -14.81 13.64 -3.55
C HIS A 224 -13.44 13.54 -2.89
N VAL A 225 -12.38 14.07 -3.51
CA VAL A 225 -10.99 13.81 -3.09
C VAL A 225 -10.54 14.74 -1.97
N PRO A 226 -10.12 14.22 -0.79
CA PRO A 226 -9.53 15.01 0.28
C PRO A 226 -8.29 15.80 -0.19
N LYS A 227 -8.02 16.93 0.42
CA LYS A 227 -6.79 17.71 0.11
C LYS A 227 -5.52 16.93 0.46
N GLN A 228 -5.54 16.23 1.59
CA GLN A 228 -4.43 15.37 2.05
C GLN A 228 -4.55 14.00 1.36
N SER A 229 -4.18 13.94 0.09
CA SER A 229 -4.19 12.73 -0.73
C SER A 229 -3.05 12.75 -1.73
N THR A 230 -2.70 11.57 -2.23
CA THR A 230 -1.73 11.39 -3.32
C THR A 230 -2.43 10.81 -4.55
N ILE A 231 -2.13 11.37 -5.71
CA ILE A 231 -2.66 10.90 -6.99
C ILE A 231 -1.49 10.40 -7.82
N PHE A 232 -1.53 9.11 -8.16
CA PHE A 232 -0.50 8.45 -8.93
C PHE A 232 -0.85 8.43 -10.42
N PHE A 233 0.02 8.98 -11.25
CA PHE A 233 -0.16 9.05 -12.70
C PHE A 233 0.88 8.21 -13.42
N LEU A 234 0.46 7.52 -14.51
CA LEU A 234 1.39 6.91 -15.46
C LEU A 234 2.17 8.00 -16.17
N GLY A 235 3.50 7.92 -16.13
CA GLY A 235 4.37 8.96 -16.69
C GLY A 235 4.49 8.92 -18.21
N HIS A 236 4.66 7.74 -18.79
CA HIS A 236 4.76 7.55 -20.23
C HIS A 236 4.55 6.08 -20.60
N ALA A 237 3.30 5.65 -20.61
CA ALA A 237 2.98 4.26 -20.86
C ALA A 237 2.99 3.94 -22.36
N ARG A 238 4.09 3.40 -22.87
CA ARG A 238 4.11 2.63 -24.13
C ARG A 238 3.95 1.13 -23.91
N ASP A 239 3.73 0.74 -22.67
CA ASP A 239 3.48 -0.63 -22.29
C ASP A 239 2.12 -1.11 -22.82
N HIS A 240 2.09 -2.34 -23.35
CA HIS A 240 0.84 -2.93 -23.89
C HIS A 240 -0.13 -3.37 -22.78
N LEU A 241 0.34 -3.49 -21.53
CA LEU A 241 -0.47 -3.80 -20.36
C LEU A 241 -1.07 -2.56 -19.69
N ALA A 242 -0.47 -1.37 -19.89
CA ALA A 242 -0.99 -0.14 -19.32
C ALA A 242 -2.12 0.47 -20.17
N PHE A 243 -3.10 1.07 -19.53
CA PHE A 243 -4.07 1.92 -20.19
C PHE A 243 -3.37 3.18 -20.70
N ARG A 244 -3.21 3.25 -22.03
CA ARG A 244 -2.36 4.25 -22.67
C ARG A 244 -3.01 5.62 -22.68
N TYR A 245 -2.41 6.58 -22.02
CA TYR A 245 -2.59 8.00 -22.28
C TYR A 245 -1.23 8.69 -22.35
N ASP A 246 -1.17 9.81 -23.05
CA ASP A 246 0.06 10.57 -23.22
C ASP A 246 -0.02 11.84 -22.37
N VAL A 247 0.66 11.84 -21.24
CA VAL A 247 0.68 12.96 -20.28
C VAL A 247 1.20 14.26 -20.88
N GLN A 248 1.93 14.20 -22.01
CA GLN A 248 2.46 15.39 -22.70
C GLN A 248 1.39 16.12 -23.51
N ARG A 249 0.23 15.51 -23.76
CA ARG A 249 -0.88 16.22 -24.37
C ARG A 249 -1.33 17.36 -23.48
N GLU A 250 -1.61 18.52 -24.09
CA GLU A 250 -1.95 19.76 -23.38
C GLU A 250 -3.10 19.58 -22.38
N GLU A 251 -4.13 18.81 -22.75
CA GLU A 251 -5.27 18.50 -21.87
C GLU A 251 -4.87 17.80 -20.59
N TYR A 252 -3.93 16.80 -20.68
CA TYR A 252 -3.48 16.03 -19.52
C TYR A 252 -2.40 16.78 -18.74
N ALA A 253 -1.52 17.50 -19.43
CA ALA A 253 -0.57 18.39 -18.79
C ALA A 253 -1.27 19.46 -17.93
N THR A 254 -2.37 20.04 -18.44
CA THR A 254 -3.21 20.98 -17.69
C THR A 254 -3.83 20.32 -16.49
N LEU A 255 -4.34 19.08 -16.64
CA LEU A 255 -4.90 18.31 -15.52
C LEU A 255 -3.87 18.06 -14.41
N LEU A 256 -2.68 17.57 -14.76
CA LEU A 256 -1.57 17.34 -13.82
C LEU A 256 -1.20 18.62 -13.05
N LYS A 257 -1.06 19.74 -13.75
CA LYS A 257 -0.80 21.04 -13.13
C LYS A 257 -1.92 21.45 -12.17
N SER A 258 -3.17 21.15 -12.51
CA SER A 258 -4.32 21.48 -11.64
C SER A 258 -4.33 20.66 -10.35
N VAL A 259 -3.89 19.40 -10.38
CA VAL A 259 -3.73 18.53 -9.18
C VAL A 259 -2.75 19.17 -8.20
N VAL A 260 -1.57 19.55 -8.70
CA VAL A 260 -0.52 20.19 -7.89
C VAL A 260 -0.95 21.57 -7.38
N ALA A 261 -1.58 22.40 -8.23
CA ALA A 261 -2.05 23.73 -7.86
C ALA A 261 -3.13 23.71 -6.76
N GLN A 262 -3.88 22.60 -6.64
CA GLN A 262 -4.85 22.38 -5.57
C GLN A 262 -4.22 21.83 -4.28
N GLY A 263 -2.89 21.72 -4.23
CA GLY A 263 -2.14 21.28 -3.05
C GLY A 263 -2.18 19.76 -2.79
N ARG A 264 -2.58 18.97 -3.78
CA ARG A 264 -2.52 17.50 -3.69
C ARG A 264 -1.17 16.99 -4.13
N GLN A 265 -0.73 15.88 -3.55
CA GLN A 265 0.53 15.27 -3.88
C GLN A 265 0.44 14.48 -5.18
N LEU A 266 1.45 14.63 -6.04
CA LEU A 266 1.60 13.87 -7.27
C LEU A 266 2.58 12.73 -7.06
N GLY A 267 2.20 11.49 -7.41
CA GLY A 267 3.04 10.32 -7.41
C GLY A 267 3.22 9.72 -8.82
N LEU A 268 4.22 8.87 -8.97
CA LEU A 268 4.43 8.06 -10.17
C LEU A 268 3.67 6.75 -10.04
N HIS A 269 2.75 6.49 -10.97
CA HIS A 269 2.21 5.15 -11.20
C HIS A 269 3.12 4.44 -12.21
N GLY A 270 4.01 3.56 -11.74
CA GLY A 270 5.01 2.92 -12.59
C GLY A 270 4.39 1.96 -13.60
N SER A 271 4.81 1.99 -14.86
CA SER A 271 4.29 1.07 -15.88
C SER A 271 4.62 -0.39 -15.55
N PRO A 272 3.67 -1.34 -15.76
CA PRO A 272 3.79 -2.72 -15.26
C PRO A 272 5.03 -3.49 -15.72
N LEU A 273 5.51 -3.24 -16.93
CA LEU A 273 6.69 -3.92 -17.48
C LEU A 273 8.02 -3.23 -17.12
N HIS A 274 7.96 -2.08 -16.48
CA HIS A 274 9.16 -1.28 -16.17
C HIS A 274 9.60 -1.39 -14.70
N ALA A 275 8.97 -2.23 -13.89
CA ALA A 275 9.22 -2.34 -12.45
C ALA A 275 10.70 -2.49 -12.07
N ASN A 276 11.51 -3.12 -12.93
CA ASN A 276 12.96 -3.32 -12.75
C ASN A 276 13.79 -2.64 -13.84
N ASP A 277 13.21 -1.69 -14.60
CA ASP A 277 13.91 -0.89 -15.61
C ASP A 277 14.10 0.55 -15.10
N ALA A 278 15.30 0.82 -14.56
CA ALA A 278 15.66 2.12 -14.01
C ALA A 278 15.54 3.26 -15.06
N GLN A 279 15.92 3.00 -16.30
CA GLN A 279 15.87 4.00 -17.35
C GLN A 279 14.43 4.37 -17.70
N ALA A 280 13.57 3.35 -17.85
CA ALA A 280 12.17 3.56 -18.18
C ALA A 280 11.42 4.27 -17.05
N LEU A 281 11.55 3.81 -15.81
CA LEU A 281 10.91 4.44 -14.65
C LEU A 281 11.40 5.88 -14.42
N ASN A 282 12.71 6.13 -14.57
CA ASN A 282 13.25 7.48 -14.45
C ASN A 282 12.72 8.41 -15.55
N LYS A 283 12.54 7.91 -16.77
CA LYS A 283 11.91 8.67 -17.86
C LYS A 283 10.45 9.00 -17.56
N GLU A 284 9.70 8.05 -17.00
CA GLU A 284 8.31 8.26 -16.58
C GLU A 284 8.23 9.33 -15.50
N LYS A 285 9.06 9.21 -14.45
CA LYS A 285 9.18 10.20 -13.37
C LYS A 285 9.52 11.59 -13.91
N THR A 286 10.57 11.71 -14.71
CA THR A 286 11.02 12.98 -15.29
C THR A 286 9.96 13.62 -16.20
N SER A 287 9.17 12.81 -16.90
CA SER A 287 8.05 13.31 -17.71
C SER A 287 7.01 14.06 -16.87
N LEU A 288 6.62 13.50 -15.73
CA LEU A 288 5.68 14.13 -14.78
C LEU A 288 6.30 15.40 -14.17
N GLU A 289 7.56 15.34 -13.75
CA GLU A 289 8.28 16.47 -13.15
C GLU A 289 8.43 17.66 -14.11
N ASN A 290 8.76 17.39 -15.38
CA ASN A 290 8.88 18.44 -16.40
C ASN A 290 7.55 19.14 -16.70
N ILE A 291 6.43 18.40 -16.65
CA ILE A 291 5.10 18.97 -16.87
C ILE A 291 4.69 19.87 -15.71
N THR A 292 4.92 19.42 -14.48
CA THR A 292 4.36 20.06 -13.27
C THR A 292 5.33 20.99 -12.58
N ALA A 293 6.62 20.97 -12.95
CA ALA A 293 7.72 21.64 -12.28
C ALA A 293 7.81 21.28 -10.78
N THR A 294 7.38 20.06 -10.42
CA THR A 294 7.34 19.56 -9.04
C THR A 294 8.03 18.21 -8.96
N LYS A 295 8.84 17.97 -7.93
CA LYS A 295 9.49 16.67 -7.72
C LYS A 295 8.45 15.58 -7.44
N VAL A 296 8.56 14.46 -8.13
CA VAL A 296 7.79 13.25 -7.86
C VAL A 296 8.53 12.42 -6.82
N ARG A 297 7.97 12.35 -5.62
CA ARG A 297 8.60 11.72 -4.45
C ARG A 297 7.98 10.37 -4.07
N GLY A 298 6.74 10.14 -4.49
CA GLY A 298 5.98 8.91 -4.24
C GLY A 298 5.88 8.02 -5.47
N HIS A 299 5.81 6.73 -5.23
CA HIS A 299 5.65 5.72 -6.26
C HIS A 299 4.61 4.68 -5.84
N ARG A 300 3.87 4.15 -6.83
CA ARG A 300 3.09 2.91 -6.78
C ARG A 300 3.20 2.20 -8.12
N GLN A 301 3.58 0.95 -8.10
CA GLN A 301 3.70 0.16 -9.32
C GLN A 301 2.33 -0.34 -9.79
N HIS A 302 2.02 -0.11 -11.06
CA HIS A 302 0.77 -0.57 -11.66
C HIS A 302 0.64 -2.11 -11.57
N TYR A 303 -0.56 -2.58 -11.25
CA TYR A 303 -0.88 -3.97 -10.90
C TYR A 303 -0.08 -4.52 -9.71
N LEU A 304 0.53 -3.67 -8.90
CA LEU A 304 1.37 -4.05 -7.76
C LEU A 304 2.52 -5.03 -8.12
N ARG A 305 3.02 -4.94 -9.36
CA ARG A 305 4.03 -5.85 -9.92
C ARG A 305 5.43 -5.41 -9.57
N ILE A 306 5.99 -5.94 -8.50
CA ILE A 306 7.36 -5.67 -8.06
C ILE A 306 8.10 -6.96 -7.69
N VAL A 307 9.43 -6.85 -7.68
CA VAL A 307 10.31 -7.76 -6.95
C VAL A 307 10.85 -6.97 -5.77
N PRO A 308 10.35 -7.19 -4.54
CA PRO A 308 10.55 -6.26 -3.42
C PRO A 308 12.01 -5.82 -3.21
N GLY A 309 12.96 -6.74 -3.22
CA GLY A 309 14.38 -6.40 -3.04
C GLY A 309 15.00 -5.60 -4.19
N GLU A 310 14.63 -5.89 -5.44
CA GLU A 310 15.22 -5.27 -6.63
C GLU A 310 14.58 -3.93 -6.94
N THR A 311 13.25 -3.91 -7.05
CA THR A 311 12.49 -2.71 -7.40
C THR A 311 12.72 -1.61 -6.37
N PHE A 312 12.74 -1.94 -5.08
CA PHE A 312 12.93 -0.93 -4.02
C PHE A 312 14.33 -0.31 -4.03
N ARG A 313 15.40 -1.11 -4.29
CA ARG A 313 16.75 -0.53 -4.48
C ARG A 313 16.79 0.44 -5.65
N LEU A 314 16.09 0.12 -6.71
CA LEU A 314 16.01 0.96 -7.89
C LEU A 314 15.28 2.28 -7.58
N LEU A 315 14.12 2.23 -6.95
CA LEU A 315 13.34 3.40 -6.53
C LEU A 315 14.13 4.30 -5.57
N ASP A 316 14.82 3.71 -4.57
CA ASP A 316 15.69 4.44 -3.64
C ASP A 316 16.80 5.19 -4.39
N SER A 317 17.44 4.53 -5.39
CA SER A 317 18.48 5.15 -6.22
C SER A 317 17.99 6.29 -7.10
N MET A 318 16.69 6.30 -7.45
CA MET A 318 16.03 7.36 -8.23
C MET A 318 15.55 8.53 -7.35
N GLY A 319 15.76 8.46 -6.03
CA GLY A 319 15.32 9.48 -5.09
C GLY A 319 13.81 9.47 -4.82
N ILE A 320 13.16 8.34 -5.00
CA ILE A 320 11.79 8.12 -4.49
C ILE A 320 11.87 8.07 -2.97
N GLU A 321 11.03 8.85 -2.30
CA GLU A 321 11.03 8.96 -0.84
C GLU A 321 10.09 7.96 -0.19
N PHE A 322 8.98 7.60 -0.85
CA PHE A 322 8.05 6.58 -0.39
C PHE A 322 7.47 5.77 -1.54
N ASP A 323 7.22 4.51 -1.27
CA ASP A 323 6.47 3.59 -2.13
C ASP A 323 5.22 3.09 -1.39
N SER A 324 4.19 2.71 -2.13
CA SER A 324 2.98 2.11 -1.58
C SER A 324 2.46 1.00 -2.48
N THR A 325 3.38 0.11 -2.87
CA THR A 325 3.04 -1.00 -3.76
C THR A 325 2.72 -2.30 -3.02
N LEU A 326 3.21 -2.48 -1.77
CA LEU A 326 2.98 -3.72 -1.04
C LEU A 326 1.55 -3.82 -0.50
N GLY A 327 0.65 -4.22 -1.38
CA GLY A 327 -0.72 -4.60 -1.12
C GLY A 327 -1.06 -5.89 -1.83
N PHE A 328 -2.30 -6.38 -1.70
CA PHE A 328 -2.81 -7.56 -2.37
C PHE A 328 -3.63 -7.20 -3.61
N ASN A 329 -3.57 -8.06 -4.64
CA ASN A 329 -4.36 -7.89 -5.86
C ASN A 329 -5.77 -8.50 -5.79
N HIS A 330 -6.07 -9.32 -4.80
CA HIS A 330 -7.31 -10.09 -4.75
C HIS A 330 -8.01 -10.04 -3.38
N ARG A 331 -7.44 -9.34 -2.41
CA ARG A 331 -8.01 -9.18 -1.07
C ARG A 331 -7.57 -7.88 -0.41
N VAL A 332 -8.29 -7.45 0.60
CA VAL A 332 -7.83 -6.45 1.57
C VAL A 332 -6.96 -7.12 2.62
N GLY A 333 -6.04 -6.38 3.25
CA GLY A 333 -5.25 -6.91 4.36
C GLY A 333 -3.83 -6.37 4.44
N PHE A 334 -3.05 -6.99 5.30
CA PHE A 334 -1.71 -6.56 5.70
C PHE A 334 -0.65 -7.49 5.09
N ARG A 335 -0.29 -7.26 3.82
CA ARG A 335 0.65 -8.12 3.10
C ARG A 335 2.02 -8.21 3.78
N THR A 336 2.51 -7.12 4.35
CA THR A 336 3.76 -7.05 5.12
C THR A 336 3.58 -7.39 6.61
N GLY A 337 2.37 -7.69 7.05
CA GLY A 337 2.04 -7.77 8.47
C GLY A 337 2.11 -6.43 9.20
N SER A 338 2.19 -5.32 8.46
CA SER A 338 2.33 -3.96 9.01
C SER A 338 1.43 -2.95 8.29
N CYS A 339 1.09 -1.86 8.98
CA CYS A 339 0.47 -0.63 8.48
C CYS A 339 1.27 0.62 8.90
N ILE A 340 2.48 0.44 9.41
CA ILE A 340 3.37 1.52 9.81
C ILE A 340 4.34 1.82 8.66
N PRO A 341 4.54 3.09 8.27
CA PRO A 341 5.57 3.46 7.31
C PRO A 341 6.95 3.11 7.84
N ILE A 342 7.70 2.31 7.09
CA ILE A 342 9.02 1.85 7.53
C ILE A 342 10.03 1.89 6.38
N ALA A 343 11.27 2.28 6.68
CA ALA A 343 12.36 2.20 5.73
C ALA A 343 12.64 0.73 5.38
N TRP A 344 12.64 0.42 4.07
CA TRP A 344 12.83 -0.95 3.61
C TRP A 344 14.24 -1.45 3.96
N TRP A 345 14.33 -2.66 4.50
CA TRP A 345 15.61 -3.31 4.71
C TRP A 345 16.02 -4.10 3.46
N ASP A 346 17.15 -3.75 2.87
CA ASP A 346 17.74 -4.48 1.77
C ASP A 346 18.47 -5.71 2.30
N LEU A 347 17.79 -6.85 2.29
CA LEU A 347 18.34 -8.13 2.77
C LEU A 347 19.60 -8.56 2.03
N GLN A 348 19.73 -8.20 0.74
CA GLN A 348 20.89 -8.56 -0.07
C GLN A 348 22.15 -7.77 0.33
N ASN A 349 22.00 -6.48 0.62
CA ASN A 349 23.12 -5.60 0.93
C ASN A 349 23.25 -5.31 2.44
N GLY A 350 22.34 -5.83 3.28
CA GLY A 350 22.40 -5.71 4.73
C GLY A 350 22.30 -4.27 5.25
N ARG A 351 21.45 -3.44 4.62
CA ARG A 351 21.28 -2.03 5.01
C ARG A 351 19.84 -1.56 4.82
N ALA A 352 19.44 -0.55 5.57
CA ALA A 352 18.21 0.15 5.31
C ALA A 352 18.33 1.04 4.05
N LEU A 353 17.26 1.11 3.27
CA LEU A 353 17.08 2.11 2.22
C LEU A 353 16.63 3.43 2.85
N LYS A 354 16.70 4.52 2.08
CA LYS A 354 16.17 5.83 2.50
C LYS A 354 14.67 5.94 2.26
N MET A 355 14.19 5.18 1.26
CA MET A 355 12.79 5.10 0.88
C MET A 355 11.96 4.39 1.96
N LEU A 356 10.78 4.95 2.24
CA LEU A 356 9.78 4.32 3.10
C LEU A 356 8.84 3.45 2.27
N GLU A 357 8.53 2.26 2.75
CA GLU A 357 7.32 1.54 2.32
C GLU A 357 6.16 1.93 3.22
N ILE A 358 5.04 2.32 2.61
CA ILE A 358 3.76 2.61 3.26
C ILE A 358 2.76 1.59 2.74
N PRO A 359 2.52 0.49 3.46
CA PRO A 359 1.77 -0.63 2.93
C PRO A 359 0.36 -0.25 2.47
N LEU A 360 -0.05 -0.73 1.30
CA LEU A 360 -1.41 -0.59 0.79
C LEU A 360 -2.30 -1.66 1.41
N LEU A 361 -3.36 -1.25 2.11
CA LEU A 361 -4.23 -2.15 2.85
C LEU A 361 -5.53 -2.46 2.12
N VAL A 362 -6.06 -1.49 1.38
CA VAL A 362 -7.34 -1.60 0.69
C VAL A 362 -7.21 -1.00 -0.70
N GLY A 363 -7.42 -1.80 -1.74
CA GLY A 363 -7.63 -1.32 -3.10
C GLY A 363 -9.09 -1.56 -3.52
N ASP A 364 -9.71 -0.60 -4.18
CA ASP A 364 -11.13 -0.67 -4.57
C ASP A 364 -11.46 -1.90 -5.42
N TRP A 365 -10.52 -2.35 -6.29
CA TRP A 365 -10.69 -3.58 -7.08
C TRP A 365 -10.88 -4.84 -6.22
N THR A 366 -10.40 -4.85 -4.97
CA THR A 366 -10.57 -5.99 -4.05
C THR A 366 -11.94 -5.99 -3.36
N LEU A 367 -12.69 -4.91 -3.53
CA LEU A 367 -14.02 -4.73 -2.96
C LEU A 367 -15.14 -5.09 -3.94
N HIS A 368 -14.79 -5.39 -5.19
CA HIS A 368 -15.75 -5.71 -6.23
C HIS A 368 -16.04 -7.21 -6.28
N ASN A 369 -17.27 -7.53 -6.68
CA ASN A 369 -17.61 -8.88 -7.11
C ASN A 369 -17.11 -9.11 -8.57
N PRO A 370 -17.21 -10.35 -9.11
CA PRO A 370 -16.78 -10.64 -10.48
C PRO A 370 -17.48 -9.81 -11.58
N GLU A 371 -18.62 -9.18 -11.26
CA GLU A 371 -19.38 -8.33 -12.16
C GLU A 371 -19.01 -6.84 -12.02
N HIS A 372 -17.96 -6.53 -11.28
CA HIS A 372 -17.46 -5.17 -10.96
C HIS A 372 -18.44 -4.29 -10.16
N PHE A 373 -19.38 -4.89 -9.45
CA PHE A 373 -20.20 -4.19 -8.45
C PHE A 373 -19.57 -4.31 -7.07
N LEU A 374 -19.77 -3.31 -6.23
CA LEU A 374 -19.33 -3.35 -4.83
C LEU A 374 -19.95 -4.55 -4.12
N ALA A 375 -19.13 -5.36 -3.48
CA ALA A 375 -19.59 -6.49 -2.70
C ALA A 375 -20.34 -5.98 -1.44
N LYS A 376 -21.37 -6.71 -1.01
CA LYS A 376 -22.21 -6.31 0.14
C LYS A 376 -21.44 -6.16 1.45
N ASP A 377 -20.31 -6.83 1.58
CA ASP A 377 -19.45 -6.82 2.77
C ASP A 377 -18.29 -5.82 2.70
N SER A 378 -18.19 -5.03 1.60
CA SER A 378 -17.06 -4.12 1.36
C SER A 378 -16.87 -3.11 2.50
N HIS A 379 -17.95 -2.51 2.98
CA HIS A 379 -17.90 -1.57 4.08
C HIS A 379 -17.42 -2.24 5.38
N ALA A 380 -17.93 -3.44 5.69
CA ALA A 380 -17.53 -4.20 6.88
C ALA A 380 -16.05 -4.59 6.83
N LYS A 381 -15.53 -4.98 5.66
CA LYS A 381 -14.11 -5.29 5.45
C LYS A 381 -13.23 -4.08 5.76
N ILE A 382 -13.58 -2.89 5.23
CA ILE A 382 -12.81 -1.67 5.52
C ILE A 382 -12.84 -1.33 6.99
N CYS A 383 -13.99 -1.42 7.65
CA CYS A 383 -14.12 -1.17 9.09
C CYS A 383 -13.27 -2.15 9.93
N GLN A 384 -13.17 -3.41 9.51
CA GLN A 384 -12.32 -4.40 10.18
C GLN A 384 -10.83 -4.04 10.05
N ILE A 385 -10.36 -3.70 8.84
CA ILE A 385 -8.99 -3.25 8.61
C ILE A 385 -8.68 -1.96 9.39
N ALA A 386 -9.63 -1.01 9.41
CA ALA A 386 -9.52 0.23 10.19
C ALA A 386 -9.37 -0.03 11.69
N ALA A 387 -10.13 -0.97 12.24
CA ALA A 387 -10.04 -1.35 13.66
C ALA A 387 -8.66 -1.92 14.02
N TRP A 388 -8.12 -2.82 13.18
CA TRP A 388 -6.77 -3.36 13.36
C TRP A 388 -5.69 -2.29 13.19
N THR A 389 -5.83 -1.41 12.19
CA THR A 389 -4.90 -0.29 11.97
C THR A 389 -4.87 0.66 13.18
N ARG A 390 -6.03 0.95 13.75
CA ARG A 390 -6.13 1.74 14.99
C ARG A 390 -5.40 1.07 16.14
N LEU A 391 -5.64 -0.23 16.36
CA LEU A 391 -4.98 -0.98 17.43
C LEU A 391 -3.46 -1.01 17.23
N ALA A 392 -3.00 -1.21 15.99
CA ALA A 392 -1.59 -1.17 15.65
C ALA A 392 -0.96 0.23 15.74
N GLY A 393 -1.77 1.30 15.71
CA GLY A 393 -1.29 2.68 15.70
C GLY A 393 -0.64 3.09 14.37
N GLY A 394 -1.02 2.44 13.28
CA GLY A 394 -0.49 2.70 11.94
C GLY A 394 -1.39 3.62 11.09
N ILE A 395 -1.22 3.53 9.78
CA ILE A 395 -1.94 4.33 8.79
C ILE A 395 -2.83 3.41 7.95
N LEU A 396 -4.12 3.72 7.87
CA LEU A 396 -5.06 3.06 6.98
C LEU A 396 -4.87 3.59 5.56
N THR A 397 -4.13 2.89 4.73
CA THR A 397 -3.89 3.27 3.33
C THR A 397 -4.95 2.66 2.43
N LEU A 398 -5.66 3.53 1.69
CA LEU A 398 -6.72 3.15 0.77
C LEU A 398 -6.39 3.68 -0.64
N ASP A 399 -6.72 2.90 -1.64
CA ASP A 399 -6.61 3.28 -3.04
C ASP A 399 -7.92 3.16 -3.78
N PHE A 400 -8.24 4.18 -4.58
CA PHE A 400 -9.39 4.22 -5.47
C PHE A 400 -8.95 4.62 -6.88
N HIS A 401 -9.51 3.94 -7.90
CA HIS A 401 -9.25 4.32 -9.28
C HIS A 401 -10.21 5.40 -9.75
N GLU A 402 -9.68 6.34 -10.52
CA GLU A 402 -10.46 7.43 -11.10
C GLU A 402 -11.62 6.96 -11.96
N LEU A 403 -11.45 5.79 -12.58
CA LEU A 403 -12.43 5.17 -13.46
C LEU A 403 -13.76 4.89 -12.75
N TYR A 404 -13.73 4.52 -11.48
CA TYR A 404 -14.94 4.17 -10.72
C TYR A 404 -15.80 5.39 -10.33
N PHE A 405 -15.33 6.61 -10.57
CA PHE A 405 -16.13 7.82 -10.46
C PHE A 405 -16.94 8.13 -11.74
N ALA A 406 -16.79 7.33 -12.80
CA ALA A 406 -17.61 7.48 -14.00
C ALA A 406 -19.05 6.98 -13.79
N GLN A 407 -20.01 7.63 -14.44
CA GLN A 407 -21.45 7.32 -14.27
C GLN A 407 -21.82 5.85 -14.54
N GLU A 408 -21.05 5.14 -15.34
CA GLU A 408 -21.30 3.71 -15.61
C GLU A 408 -20.99 2.80 -14.42
N TYR A 409 -20.23 3.29 -13.43
CA TYR A 409 -19.91 2.60 -12.19
C TYR A 409 -20.76 3.16 -11.04
N PHE A 410 -22.08 3.01 -11.22
CA PHE A 410 -23.08 3.53 -10.28
C PHE A 410 -22.82 3.05 -8.82
N GLY A 411 -22.91 3.98 -7.88
CA GLY A 411 -22.77 3.70 -6.45
C GLY A 411 -21.33 3.74 -5.91
N HIS A 412 -20.31 3.84 -6.76
CA HIS A 412 -18.91 3.83 -6.28
C HIS A 412 -18.49 5.17 -5.67
N ALA A 413 -18.90 6.29 -6.28
CA ALA A 413 -18.61 7.60 -5.73
C ALA A 413 -19.34 7.82 -4.39
N GLU A 414 -20.59 7.39 -4.30
CA GLU A 414 -21.39 7.41 -3.07
C GLU A 414 -20.75 6.54 -1.99
N PHE A 415 -20.34 5.32 -2.34
CA PHE A 415 -19.64 4.42 -1.41
C PHE A 415 -18.33 5.04 -0.88
N HIS A 416 -17.56 5.66 -1.76
CA HIS A 416 -16.33 6.37 -1.37
C HIS A 416 -16.62 7.46 -0.33
N ASP A 417 -17.63 8.29 -0.55
CA ASP A 417 -17.99 9.38 0.35
C ASP A 417 -18.56 8.86 1.68
N GLU A 418 -19.40 7.82 1.64
CA GLU A 418 -19.91 7.15 2.83
C GLU A 418 -18.79 6.54 3.66
N MET A 419 -17.78 5.93 3.02
CA MET A 419 -16.62 5.39 3.68
C MET A 419 -15.81 6.50 4.37
N LEU A 420 -15.54 7.62 3.69
CA LEU A 420 -14.83 8.76 4.30
C LEU A 420 -15.61 9.32 5.51
N ALA A 421 -16.93 9.46 5.39
CA ALA A 421 -17.78 9.89 6.49
C ALA A 421 -17.72 8.91 7.67
N THR A 422 -17.71 7.60 7.40
CA THR A 422 -17.58 6.56 8.44
C THR A 422 -16.23 6.62 9.15
N LEU A 423 -15.14 6.77 8.41
CA LEU A 423 -13.80 6.91 9.00
C LEU A 423 -13.70 8.17 9.87
N ALA A 424 -14.25 9.29 9.41
CA ALA A 424 -14.32 10.53 10.18
C ALA A 424 -15.15 10.36 11.46
N ALA A 425 -16.33 9.71 11.38
CA ALA A 425 -17.17 9.39 12.54
C ALA A 425 -16.47 8.47 13.54
N GLN A 426 -15.60 7.59 13.07
CA GLN A 426 -14.73 6.76 13.89
C GLN A 426 -13.50 7.52 14.43
N GLY A 427 -13.33 8.81 14.14
CA GLY A 427 -12.24 9.65 14.62
C GLY A 427 -10.94 9.53 13.83
N PHE A 428 -10.94 8.90 12.65
CA PHE A 428 -9.78 8.92 11.77
C PHE A 428 -9.59 10.31 11.16
N ALA A 429 -8.34 10.77 11.10
CA ALA A 429 -7.97 12.02 10.43
C ALA A 429 -7.21 11.72 9.13
N ALA A 430 -7.47 12.51 8.10
CA ALA A 430 -6.73 12.43 6.86
C ALA A 430 -5.24 12.71 7.09
N TRP A 431 -4.39 11.97 6.41
CA TRP A 431 -2.94 12.07 6.46
C TRP A 431 -2.36 11.91 5.06
N CYS A 432 -1.18 12.48 4.84
CA CYS A 432 -0.41 12.31 3.62
C CYS A 432 1.07 12.30 4.01
N PRO A 433 1.94 11.52 3.35
CA PRO A 433 3.37 11.54 3.63
C PRO A 433 3.93 12.96 3.52
N GLU A 434 4.61 13.42 4.59
CA GLU A 434 5.29 14.70 4.54
C GLU A 434 6.48 14.61 3.60
N THR A 435 6.52 15.51 2.64
CA THR A 435 7.70 15.64 1.77
C THR A 435 8.79 16.36 2.54
N ARG A 436 9.99 15.80 2.55
CA ARG A 436 11.14 16.49 3.14
C ARG A 436 11.37 17.79 2.36
N HIS A 437 11.17 18.92 3.00
CA HIS A 437 11.59 20.20 2.42
C HIS A 437 13.11 20.23 2.42
N GLU A 438 13.70 20.37 1.23
CA GLU A 438 15.13 20.67 1.06
C GLU A 438 15.43 22.09 1.51
#